data_e300172f04e0812e736a73ad17ef6f7c
#
_entry.id   e300172f04e0812e736a73ad17ef6f7c
#
_cell.length_a   1.000
_cell.length_b   1.000
_cell.length_c   1.000
_cell.angle_alpha   90.00
_cell.angle_beta   90.00
_cell.angle_gamma   90.00
#
_symmetry.space_group_name_H-M   'P 1'
#
loop_
_entity.id
_entity.type
_entity.pdbx_description
1 polymer ?
#
loop_
_entity_poly.entity_id
_entity_poly.type
_entity_poly.pdbx_seq_one_letter_code
_entity_poly.pdbx_strand_id
1 'polypeptide(L)'
;DIKILYNDSLLDYHGFDNLSILRGKLTIDNNPMAVDFSGFGALRETADLIIEKTACKNLNGFNQLAFVRGTLEFGINPNLETLDGMDSLTQIGSWLHIARNDKLINLQGLEHLEKIGGLIIENNDVLVSAQGLNGLKTIESSIRVLDNPKLQEIAALIGASGVLDRITISDNE
;
A
#
# COMPACT_ATOMS: atom_id res chain seq x y z
N ASP A 1 13.22 -12.33 7.11
CA ASP A 1 11.99 -11.68 7.53
C ASP A 1 12.25 -10.79 8.75
N ILE A 2 11.57 -9.66 8.78
CA ILE A 2 11.48 -8.79 9.95
C ILE A 2 10.00 -8.73 10.35
N LYS A 3 9.72 -8.95 11.63
CA LYS A 3 8.38 -8.87 12.20
C LYS A 3 8.39 -7.97 13.41
N ILE A 4 7.61 -6.90 13.37
CA ILE A 4 7.42 -5.94 14.46
C ILE A 4 5.95 -5.97 14.82
N LEU A 5 5.62 -6.74 15.85
CA LEU A 5 4.24 -7.14 16.14
C LEU A 5 3.89 -6.86 17.60
N TYR A 6 2.70 -6.28 17.82
CA TYR A 6 2.10 -6.15 19.17
C TYR A 6 2.99 -5.39 20.17
N ASN A 7 3.56 -4.25 19.75
CA ASN A 7 4.34 -3.42 20.64
C ASN A 7 3.57 -2.16 21.02
N ASP A 8 2.80 -2.23 22.10
CA ASP A 8 1.88 -1.17 22.54
C ASP A 8 2.59 0.14 22.92
N SER A 9 3.87 0.12 23.19
CA SER A 9 4.65 1.29 23.61
C SER A 9 5.77 1.67 22.63
N LEU A 10 5.85 1.03 21.48
CA LEU A 10 6.84 1.37 20.45
C LEU A 10 6.48 2.71 19.82
N LEU A 11 7.41 3.68 19.84
CA LEU A 11 7.17 5.04 19.35
C LEU A 11 7.65 5.26 17.92
N ASP A 12 8.70 4.54 17.51
CA ASP A 12 9.34 4.69 16.19
C ASP A 12 10.02 3.38 15.76
N TYR A 13 10.58 3.38 14.55
CA TYR A 13 11.30 2.25 13.97
C TYR A 13 12.80 2.51 13.76
N HIS A 14 13.37 3.49 14.47
CA HIS A 14 14.82 3.74 14.42
C HIS A 14 15.63 2.49 14.80
N GLY A 15 16.76 2.30 14.11
CA GLY A 15 17.57 1.07 14.20
C GLY A 15 17.60 0.28 12.89
N PHE A 16 16.64 0.56 11.98
CA PHE A 16 16.64 0.02 10.62
C PHE A 16 17.16 1.03 9.58
N ASP A 17 17.71 2.16 10.01
CA ASP A 17 18.07 3.32 9.19
C ASP A 17 19.09 3.00 8.07
N ASN A 18 19.84 1.92 8.20
CA ASN A 18 20.79 1.44 7.19
C ASN A 18 20.28 0.23 6.38
N LEU A 19 19.06 -0.22 6.63
CA LEU A 19 18.47 -1.36 5.91
C LEU A 19 18.06 -0.94 4.51
N SER A 20 18.85 -1.30 3.51
CA SER A 20 18.56 -0.92 2.12
C SER A 20 17.84 -2.00 1.31
N ILE A 21 18.07 -3.27 1.63
CA ILE A 21 17.42 -4.40 0.95
C ILE A 21 17.03 -5.45 1.99
N LEU A 22 15.77 -5.80 2.01
CA LEU A 22 15.26 -6.93 2.79
C LEU A 22 14.80 -8.04 1.82
N ARG A 23 15.54 -9.14 1.76
CA ARG A 23 15.20 -10.28 0.88
C ARG A 23 14.00 -11.09 1.37
N GLY A 24 13.55 -10.86 2.58
CA GLY A 24 12.41 -11.47 3.20
C GLY A 24 11.24 -10.49 3.32
N LYS A 25 10.24 -10.89 4.09
CA LYS A 25 9.03 -10.11 4.39
C LYS A 25 9.28 -9.12 5.52
N LEU A 26 8.78 -7.89 5.38
CA LEU A 26 8.60 -6.93 6.46
C LEU A 26 7.13 -6.92 6.88
N THR A 27 6.87 -7.27 8.13
CA THR A 27 5.53 -7.21 8.72
C THR A 27 5.55 -6.26 9.91
N ILE A 28 4.69 -5.25 9.85
CA ILE A 28 4.45 -4.28 10.92
C ILE A 28 2.98 -4.35 11.26
N ASP A 29 2.63 -4.92 12.41
CA ASP A 29 1.24 -5.13 12.81
C ASP A 29 1.06 -4.78 14.29
N ASN A 30 -0.02 -4.05 14.56
CA ASN A 30 -0.45 -3.70 15.91
C ASN A 30 0.63 -3.01 16.75
N ASN A 31 1.11 -1.86 16.23
CA ASN A 31 2.02 -0.96 16.94
C ASN A 31 1.35 0.43 17.04
N PRO A 32 0.38 0.61 17.96
CA PRO A 32 -0.54 1.73 17.95
C PRO A 32 0.07 3.09 18.35
N MET A 33 1.27 3.11 18.88
CA MET A 33 1.96 4.34 19.27
C MET A 33 3.00 4.80 18.26
N ALA A 34 3.41 3.94 17.32
CA ALA A 34 4.36 4.30 16.28
C ALA A 34 3.64 5.07 15.17
N VAL A 35 4.06 6.31 14.95
CA VAL A 35 3.35 7.28 14.08
C VAL A 35 4.00 7.54 12.73
N ASP A 36 5.20 7.05 12.51
CA ASP A 36 5.91 7.17 11.24
C ASP A 36 6.82 5.96 10.98
N PHE A 37 7.37 5.87 9.77
CA PHE A 37 8.27 4.78 9.36
C PHE A 37 9.70 5.27 9.08
N SER A 38 10.14 6.37 9.71
CA SER A 38 11.43 7.03 9.42
C SER A 38 12.64 6.10 9.49
N GLY A 39 12.62 5.09 10.35
CA GLY A 39 13.67 4.08 10.44
C GLY A 39 13.86 3.22 9.19
N PHE A 40 12.93 3.24 8.22
CA PHE A 40 13.06 2.51 6.96
C PHE A 40 13.47 3.40 5.78
N GLY A 41 13.96 4.62 6.05
CA GLY A 41 14.28 5.61 5.01
C GLY A 41 15.33 5.20 3.98
N ALA A 42 16.16 4.18 4.26
CA ALA A 42 17.09 3.63 3.28
C ALA A 42 16.55 2.42 2.50
N LEU A 43 15.37 1.89 2.86
CA LEU A 43 14.84 0.66 2.26
C LEU A 43 14.39 0.90 0.81
N ARG A 44 14.98 0.16 -0.11
CA ARG A 44 14.73 0.26 -1.55
C ARG A 44 13.99 -0.94 -2.10
N GLU A 45 14.11 -2.08 -1.44
CA GLU A 45 13.54 -3.33 -1.91
C GLU A 45 13.20 -4.27 -0.76
N THR A 46 12.04 -4.92 -0.86
CA THR A 46 11.65 -6.00 0.06
C THR A 46 10.94 -7.12 -0.72
N ALA A 47 10.84 -8.32 -0.13
CA ALA A 47 10.01 -9.38 -0.71
C ALA A 47 8.53 -9.01 -0.56
N ASP A 48 8.01 -8.99 0.66
CA ASP A 48 6.67 -8.49 0.95
C ASP A 48 6.74 -7.32 1.94
N LEU A 49 5.75 -6.42 1.89
CA LEU A 49 5.54 -5.38 2.88
C LEU A 49 4.09 -5.43 3.34
N ILE A 50 3.88 -5.73 4.62
CA ILE A 50 2.56 -5.77 5.26
C ILE A 50 2.54 -4.75 6.39
N ILE A 51 1.61 -3.80 6.34
CA ILE A 51 1.42 -2.76 7.34
C ILE A 51 -0.03 -2.79 7.80
N GLU A 52 -0.25 -3.18 9.04
CA GLU A 52 -1.58 -3.30 9.61
C GLU A 52 -1.67 -2.69 11.00
N LYS A 53 -2.85 -2.18 11.35
CA LYS A 53 -3.20 -1.69 12.70
C LYS A 53 -2.15 -0.73 13.26
N THR A 54 -1.72 0.23 12.44
CA THR A 54 -0.80 1.30 12.85
C THR A 54 -1.54 2.62 13.08
N ALA A 55 -0.90 3.55 13.78
CA ALA A 55 -1.42 4.90 14.00
C ALA A 55 -1.01 5.89 12.90
N CYS A 56 -0.25 5.44 11.90
CA CYS A 56 0.34 6.29 10.88
C CYS A 56 -0.73 6.94 10.00
N LYS A 57 -0.50 8.21 9.64
CA LYS A 57 -1.37 8.97 8.73
C LYS A 57 -0.93 8.88 7.27
N ASN A 58 0.32 8.54 7.05
CA ASN A 58 0.97 8.39 5.75
C ASN A 58 2.07 7.35 5.87
N LEU A 59 2.82 7.12 4.80
CA LEU A 59 3.87 6.11 4.73
C LEU A 59 5.27 6.75 4.66
N ASN A 60 5.42 7.97 5.18
CA ASN A 60 6.72 8.65 5.26
C ASN A 60 7.73 7.78 6.00
N GLY A 61 8.88 7.58 5.36
CA GLY A 61 9.91 6.63 5.78
C GLY A 61 10.16 5.55 4.74
N PHE A 62 9.21 5.29 3.81
CA PHE A 62 9.43 4.39 2.69
C PHE A 62 9.77 5.13 1.38
N ASN A 63 10.19 6.40 1.45
CA ASN A 63 10.41 7.27 0.28
C ASN A 63 11.42 6.74 -0.74
N GLN A 64 12.29 5.81 -0.37
CA GLN A 64 13.23 5.17 -1.30
C GLN A 64 12.79 3.77 -1.75
N LEU A 65 11.66 3.26 -1.28
CA LEU A 65 11.18 1.93 -1.65
C LEU A 65 10.73 1.92 -3.12
N ALA A 66 11.52 1.27 -3.95
CA ALA A 66 11.28 1.20 -5.40
C ALA A 66 10.61 -0.11 -5.84
N PHE A 67 10.85 -1.21 -5.11
CA PHE A 67 10.39 -2.54 -5.50
C PHE A 67 9.86 -3.34 -4.31
N VAL A 68 8.65 -3.88 -4.47
CA VAL A 68 8.12 -4.96 -3.64
C VAL A 68 7.97 -6.18 -4.53
N ARG A 69 8.78 -7.22 -4.32
CA ARG A 69 8.79 -8.39 -5.21
C ARG A 69 7.53 -9.23 -5.14
N GLY A 70 6.89 -9.28 -3.98
CA GLY A 70 5.67 -10.01 -3.70
C GLY A 70 4.50 -9.07 -3.44
N THR A 71 3.87 -9.20 -2.29
CA THR A 71 2.67 -8.46 -1.90
C THR A 71 3.00 -7.19 -1.12
N LEU A 72 2.33 -6.10 -1.49
CA LEU A 72 2.22 -4.88 -0.71
C LEU A 72 0.81 -4.80 -0.13
N GLU A 73 0.69 -4.74 1.19
CA GLU A 73 -0.59 -4.72 1.88
C GLU A 73 -0.67 -3.60 2.92
N PHE A 74 -1.76 -2.84 2.86
CA PHE A 74 -2.17 -1.86 3.85
C PHE A 74 -3.54 -2.25 4.39
N GLY A 75 -3.57 -2.84 5.59
CA GLY A 75 -4.79 -3.37 6.20
C GLY A 75 -5.13 -2.74 7.54
N ILE A 76 -6.38 -2.32 7.73
CA ILE A 76 -6.90 -1.88 9.04
C ILE A 76 -6.06 -0.74 9.66
N ASN A 77 -5.70 0.29 8.88
CA ASN A 77 -4.99 1.45 9.39
C ASN A 77 -5.98 2.62 9.53
N PRO A 78 -6.62 2.80 10.70
CA PRO A 78 -7.76 3.70 10.86
C PRO A 78 -7.39 5.19 10.75
N ASN A 79 -6.12 5.52 10.76
CA ASN A 79 -5.63 6.88 10.64
C ASN A 79 -4.93 7.18 9.31
N LEU A 80 -4.78 6.19 8.44
CA LEU A 80 -4.10 6.36 7.15
C LEU A 80 -4.96 7.25 6.22
N GLU A 81 -4.44 8.44 5.90
CA GLU A 81 -5.11 9.47 5.11
C GLU A 81 -4.60 9.50 3.67
N THR A 82 -3.29 9.23 3.46
CA THR A 82 -2.60 9.19 2.15
C THR A 82 -1.58 8.07 2.11
N LEU A 83 -1.11 7.72 0.91
CA LEU A 83 0.01 6.79 0.72
C LEU A 83 1.33 7.54 0.45
N ASP A 84 1.39 8.84 0.79
CA ASP A 84 2.61 9.66 0.70
C ASP A 84 3.77 8.96 1.42
N GLY A 85 4.93 8.93 0.77
CA GLY A 85 6.08 8.16 1.20
C GLY A 85 6.35 6.93 0.33
N MET A 86 5.45 6.60 -0.62
CA MET A 86 5.66 5.55 -1.62
C MET A 86 6.09 6.11 -2.99
N ASP A 87 6.55 7.36 -3.04
CA ASP A 87 6.82 8.09 -4.28
C ASP A 87 7.85 7.44 -5.22
N SER A 88 8.73 6.61 -4.69
CA SER A 88 9.72 5.88 -5.51
C SER A 88 9.23 4.52 -6.01
N LEU A 89 8.05 4.06 -5.57
CA LEU A 89 7.57 2.71 -5.86
C LEU A 89 7.14 2.60 -7.33
N THR A 90 7.81 1.72 -8.06
CA THR A 90 7.55 1.50 -9.49
C THR A 90 6.94 0.14 -9.81
N GLN A 91 7.17 -0.86 -8.95
CA GLN A 91 6.71 -2.21 -9.22
C GLN A 91 6.35 -3.00 -7.96
N ILE A 92 5.23 -3.73 -8.06
CA ILE A 92 4.80 -4.76 -7.10
C ILE A 92 4.64 -6.07 -7.88
N GLY A 93 5.40 -7.09 -7.49
CA GLY A 93 5.45 -8.35 -8.26
C GLY A 93 4.23 -9.26 -8.07
N SER A 94 3.46 -9.07 -6.99
CA SER A 94 2.25 -9.84 -6.74
C SER A 94 1.07 -8.89 -6.50
N TRP A 95 0.50 -8.83 -5.32
CA TRP A 95 -0.72 -8.08 -5.05
C TRP A 95 -0.44 -6.71 -4.43
N LEU A 96 -1.14 -5.68 -4.91
CA LEU A 96 -1.42 -4.47 -4.14
C LEU A 96 -2.78 -4.68 -3.45
N HIS A 97 -2.77 -4.77 -2.13
CA HIS A 97 -3.97 -4.97 -1.31
C HIS A 97 -4.17 -3.78 -0.35
N ILE A 98 -5.28 -3.08 -0.49
CA ILE A 98 -5.64 -1.91 0.32
C ILE A 98 -7.02 -2.15 0.91
N ALA A 99 -7.08 -2.39 2.23
CA ALA A 99 -8.32 -2.79 2.87
C ALA A 99 -8.53 -2.12 4.24
N ARG A 100 -9.77 -1.69 4.51
CA ARG A 100 -10.19 -1.17 5.82
C ARG A 100 -9.33 0.00 6.32
N ASN A 101 -9.08 0.97 5.42
CA ASN A 101 -8.41 2.22 5.77
C ASN A 101 -9.43 3.35 5.70
N ASP A 102 -10.20 3.53 6.78
CA ASP A 102 -11.44 4.32 6.83
C ASP A 102 -11.23 5.84 6.68
N LYS A 103 -9.99 6.32 6.59
CA LYS A 103 -9.67 7.73 6.31
C LYS A 103 -8.95 7.93 4.97
N LEU A 104 -8.67 6.86 4.23
CA LEU A 104 -7.96 6.95 2.96
C LEU A 104 -8.90 7.48 1.87
N ILE A 105 -8.65 8.69 1.37
CA ILE A 105 -9.53 9.39 0.43
C ILE A 105 -9.22 9.01 -1.03
N ASN A 106 -7.94 8.80 -1.35
CA ASN A 106 -7.43 8.44 -2.66
C ASN A 106 -6.11 7.66 -2.49
N LEU A 107 -5.45 7.32 -3.60
CA LEU A 107 -4.22 6.52 -3.58
C LEU A 107 -2.97 7.36 -3.92
N GLN A 108 -3.01 8.68 -3.64
CA GLN A 108 -1.84 9.55 -3.80
C GLN A 108 -0.63 9.02 -3.04
N GLY A 109 0.55 9.09 -3.69
CA GLY A 109 1.79 8.45 -3.27
C GLY A 109 2.19 7.27 -4.16
N LEU A 110 1.27 6.79 -5.04
CA LEU A 110 1.54 5.69 -5.97
C LEU A 110 1.62 6.14 -7.45
N GLU A 111 1.83 7.43 -7.71
CA GLU A 111 1.81 7.99 -9.08
C GLU A 111 2.88 7.40 -9.99
N HIS A 112 3.98 6.91 -9.44
CA HIS A 112 5.08 6.29 -10.18
C HIS A 112 4.96 4.77 -10.32
N LEU A 113 3.89 4.17 -9.75
CA LEU A 113 3.67 2.73 -9.84
C LEU A 113 3.25 2.36 -11.26
N GLU A 114 4.10 1.61 -11.94
CA GLU A 114 3.91 1.25 -13.35
C GLU A 114 3.39 -0.18 -13.55
N LYS A 115 3.74 -1.09 -12.65
CA LYS A 115 3.44 -2.51 -12.81
C LYS A 115 3.04 -3.17 -11.50
N ILE A 116 1.96 -3.96 -11.53
CA ILE A 116 1.52 -4.83 -10.43
C ILE A 116 1.10 -6.21 -10.95
N GLY A 117 1.17 -7.23 -10.10
CA GLY A 117 0.59 -8.53 -10.39
C GLY A 117 -0.95 -8.47 -10.37
N GLY A 118 -1.55 -8.06 -9.28
CA GLY A 118 -2.99 -7.86 -9.16
C GLY A 118 -3.36 -6.76 -8.19
N LEU A 119 -4.63 -6.35 -8.19
CA LEU A 119 -5.16 -5.26 -7.36
C LEU A 119 -6.37 -5.72 -6.55
N ILE A 120 -6.33 -5.44 -5.24
CA ILE A 120 -7.49 -5.57 -4.35
C ILE A 120 -7.65 -4.27 -3.58
N ILE A 121 -8.81 -3.63 -3.71
CA ILE A 121 -9.22 -2.46 -2.92
C ILE A 121 -10.57 -2.77 -2.31
N GLU A 122 -10.63 -2.89 -0.99
CA GLU A 122 -11.89 -3.29 -0.35
C GLU A 122 -12.12 -2.65 1.02
N ASN A 123 -13.39 -2.35 1.30
CA ASN A 123 -13.81 -1.84 2.61
C ASN A 123 -13.07 -0.55 3.03
N ASN A 124 -12.94 0.45 2.14
CA ASN A 124 -12.38 1.75 2.47
C ASN A 124 -13.51 2.80 2.42
N ASP A 125 -14.09 3.12 3.56
CA ASP A 125 -15.36 3.85 3.72
C ASP A 125 -15.39 5.25 3.10
N VAL A 126 -14.24 5.92 2.97
CA VAL A 126 -14.16 7.28 2.45
C VAL A 126 -13.35 7.39 1.15
N LEU A 127 -12.93 6.28 0.58
CA LEU A 127 -12.18 6.28 -0.67
C LEU A 127 -13.07 6.77 -1.82
N VAL A 128 -12.69 7.89 -2.43
CA VAL A 128 -13.47 8.55 -3.49
C VAL A 128 -12.96 8.18 -4.88
N SER A 129 -11.66 7.95 -5.03
CA SER A 129 -11.07 7.67 -6.33
C SER A 129 -9.83 6.78 -6.25
N ALA A 130 -9.53 6.10 -7.36
CA ALA A 130 -8.27 5.38 -7.56
C ALA A 130 -7.14 6.31 -8.04
N GLN A 131 -7.28 7.64 -7.88
CA GLN A 131 -6.23 8.60 -8.20
C GLN A 131 -4.96 8.27 -7.40
N GLY A 132 -3.81 8.30 -8.09
CA GLY A 132 -2.53 7.77 -7.60
C GLY A 132 -2.07 6.57 -8.43
N LEU A 133 -3.01 5.81 -9.05
CA LEU A 133 -2.68 4.72 -9.97
C LEU A 133 -2.63 5.15 -11.44
N ASN A 134 -2.60 6.44 -11.73
CA ASN A 134 -2.56 6.98 -13.10
C ASN A 134 -1.30 6.59 -13.88
N GLY A 135 -0.20 6.27 -13.18
CA GLY A 135 1.04 5.77 -13.76
C GLY A 135 1.01 4.30 -14.18
N LEU A 136 -0.04 3.57 -13.77
CA LEU A 136 -0.11 2.13 -13.91
C LEU A 136 -0.27 1.72 -15.38
N LYS A 137 0.69 0.97 -15.89
CA LYS A 137 0.76 0.51 -17.29
C LYS A 137 0.34 -0.95 -17.44
N THR A 138 0.64 -1.77 -16.43
CA THR A 138 0.44 -3.23 -16.52
C THR A 138 -0.14 -3.82 -15.24
N ILE A 139 -1.20 -4.60 -15.40
CA ILE A 139 -1.77 -5.47 -14.36
C ILE A 139 -1.78 -6.90 -14.92
N GLU A 140 -1.08 -7.83 -14.27
CA GLU A 140 -0.82 -9.17 -14.83
C GLU A 140 -1.88 -10.22 -14.48
N SER A 141 -2.74 -9.96 -13.49
CA SER A 141 -3.75 -10.92 -13.03
C SER A 141 -5.13 -10.27 -12.94
N SER A 142 -5.64 -10.04 -11.75
CA SER A 142 -7.02 -9.63 -11.53
C SER A 142 -7.13 -8.28 -10.83
N ILE A 143 -8.27 -7.62 -11.04
CA ILE A 143 -8.70 -6.43 -10.31
C ILE A 143 -9.95 -6.77 -9.50
N ARG A 144 -9.94 -6.46 -8.20
CA ARG A 144 -11.10 -6.51 -7.32
C ARG A 144 -11.25 -5.19 -6.59
N VAL A 145 -12.37 -4.53 -6.78
CA VAL A 145 -12.73 -3.27 -6.10
C VAL A 145 -14.12 -3.46 -5.49
N LEU A 146 -14.17 -3.69 -4.18
CA LEU A 146 -15.37 -4.14 -3.48
C LEU A 146 -15.63 -3.29 -2.24
N ASP A 147 -16.89 -3.04 -1.93
CA ASP A 147 -17.29 -2.43 -0.66
C ASP A 147 -16.57 -1.11 -0.34
N ASN A 148 -16.49 -0.19 -1.32
CA ASN A 148 -15.96 1.16 -1.10
C ASN A 148 -17.10 2.17 -1.38
N PRO A 149 -17.97 2.47 -0.41
CA PRO A 149 -19.27 3.10 -0.64
C PRO A 149 -19.20 4.54 -1.15
N LYS A 150 -18.06 5.20 -1.11
CA LYS A 150 -17.88 6.55 -1.67
C LYS A 150 -17.06 6.59 -2.96
N LEU A 151 -16.69 5.43 -3.51
CA LEU A 151 -15.87 5.37 -4.70
C LEU A 151 -16.65 5.81 -5.93
N GLN A 152 -16.24 6.93 -6.54
CA GLN A 152 -16.87 7.53 -7.70
C GLN A 152 -16.03 7.40 -8.97
N GLU A 153 -14.71 7.24 -8.84
CA GLU A 153 -13.78 7.30 -9.96
C GLU A 153 -12.74 6.19 -9.92
N ILE A 154 -12.73 5.40 -11.00
CA ILE A 154 -11.77 4.33 -11.25
C ILE A 154 -11.00 4.52 -12.57
N ALA A 155 -11.08 5.72 -13.15
CA ALA A 155 -10.49 6.02 -14.47
C ALA A 155 -8.97 5.70 -14.51
N ALA A 156 -8.28 5.84 -13.41
CA ALA A 156 -6.86 5.48 -13.26
C ALA A 156 -6.56 4.00 -13.61
N LEU A 157 -7.54 3.10 -13.49
CA LEU A 157 -7.39 1.68 -13.78
C LEU A 157 -7.62 1.33 -15.25
N ILE A 158 -8.30 2.21 -16.00
CA ILE A 158 -8.74 1.92 -17.38
C ILE A 158 -7.56 2.00 -18.37
N GLY A 159 -6.52 2.78 -18.04
CA GLY A 159 -5.32 2.94 -18.88
C GLY A 159 -4.34 1.77 -18.81
N ALA A 160 -4.46 0.92 -17.82
CA ALA A 160 -3.58 -0.22 -17.65
C ALA A 160 -3.87 -1.31 -18.70
N SER A 161 -2.82 -1.87 -19.27
CA SER A 161 -2.87 -3.02 -20.17
C SER A 161 -2.33 -4.26 -19.46
N GLY A 162 -2.61 -5.44 -20.00
CA GLY A 162 -2.09 -6.69 -19.46
C GLY A 162 -3.03 -7.86 -19.69
N VAL A 163 -2.65 -9.02 -19.22
CA VAL A 163 -3.51 -10.20 -19.25
C VAL A 163 -4.33 -10.19 -17.96
N LEU A 164 -5.56 -9.67 -18.05
CA LEU A 164 -6.49 -9.66 -16.92
C LEU A 164 -7.32 -10.93 -16.90
N ASP A 165 -7.15 -11.73 -15.86
CA ASP A 165 -7.97 -12.92 -15.66
C ASP A 165 -9.41 -12.55 -15.29
N ARG A 166 -9.59 -11.53 -14.46
CA ARG A 166 -10.90 -11.08 -13.98
C ARG A 166 -10.86 -9.62 -13.52
N ILE A 167 -11.94 -8.92 -13.81
CA ILE A 167 -12.25 -7.62 -13.18
C ILE A 167 -13.58 -7.78 -12.44
N THR A 168 -13.58 -7.45 -11.16
CA THR A 168 -14.77 -7.40 -10.32
C THR A 168 -14.83 -6.04 -9.64
N ILE A 169 -15.91 -5.30 -9.88
CA ILE A 169 -16.20 -4.00 -9.25
C ILE A 169 -17.63 -4.07 -8.79
N SER A 170 -17.87 -4.11 -7.48
CA SER A 170 -19.20 -4.23 -6.90
C SER A 170 -19.29 -3.58 -5.53
N ASP A 171 -20.52 -3.30 -5.12
CA ASP A 171 -20.83 -2.80 -3.78
C ASP A 171 -20.07 -1.51 -3.42
N ASN A 172 -19.94 -0.61 -4.41
CA ASN A 172 -19.29 0.70 -4.29
C ASN A 172 -20.37 1.81 -4.49
N GLU A 173 -21.40 1.82 -3.62
CA GLU A 173 -22.54 2.74 -3.67
C GLU A 173 -22.46 3.83 -2.59
#